data_4b49c2eb687701dd5861a6fb4cbac117
#
_entry.id   4b49c2eb687701dd5861a6fb4cbac117
#
_cell.length_a   1.000
_cell.length_b   1.000
_cell.length_c   1.000
_cell.angle_alpha   90.00
_cell.angle_beta   90.00
_cell.angle_gamma   90.00
#
_symmetry.space_group_name_H-M   'P 1'
#
loop_
_entity.id
_entity.type
_entity.pdbx_description
1 polymer ?
#
loop_
_entity_poly.entity_id
_entity_poly.type
_entity_poly.pdbx_seq_one_letter_code
_entity_poly.pdbx_strand_id
1 'polypeptide(L)'
;MAEKTRALTALHGTDHEVLTYAPGQDHFGAHAAEELDLDPAAVLKTLVIAHERDLAICCVPVDGHLSLKAAAKALGWKRAEMAEPVKAQRATGYVVGGISPLGTLHTLPTLIDASVADLPTVTVSAGQRGLSARLSPRDLAELTGAQFAAISAP
;
A
#
# COMPACT_ATOMS: atom_id res chain seq x y z
N MET A 1 3.30 13.87 -20.46
CA MET A 1 4.05 14.37 -19.30
C MET A 1 3.93 13.37 -18.15
N ALA A 2 5.04 13.03 -17.53
CA ALA A 2 5.00 12.11 -16.40
C ALA A 2 4.32 12.78 -15.21
N GLU A 3 3.44 12.05 -14.55
CA GLU A 3 2.85 12.52 -13.32
C GLU A 3 3.91 12.64 -12.22
N LYS A 4 3.78 13.66 -11.40
CA LYS A 4 4.66 13.84 -10.25
C LYS A 4 3.84 13.69 -8.98
N THR A 5 4.07 12.62 -8.25
CA THR A 5 3.45 12.40 -6.95
C THR A 5 4.53 12.31 -5.89
N ARG A 6 4.12 12.42 -4.63
CA ARG A 6 5.06 12.23 -3.50
C ARG A 6 5.67 10.84 -3.55
N ALA A 7 4.87 9.84 -3.97
CA ALA A 7 5.34 8.46 -4.11
C ALA A 7 6.44 8.34 -5.15
N LEU A 8 6.25 8.93 -6.33
CA LEU A 8 7.26 8.89 -7.39
C LEU A 8 8.53 9.63 -6.99
N THR A 9 8.40 10.73 -6.26
CA THR A 9 9.55 11.46 -5.71
C THR A 9 10.32 10.57 -4.74
N ALA A 10 9.62 9.82 -3.89
CA ALA A 10 10.24 8.91 -2.93
C ALA A 10 11.00 7.76 -3.63
N LEU A 11 10.60 7.40 -4.84
CA LEU A 11 11.23 6.33 -5.61
C LEU A 11 12.49 6.78 -6.36
N HIS A 12 12.80 8.05 -6.36
CA HIS A 12 13.97 8.58 -7.06
C HIS A 12 15.25 7.90 -6.54
N GLY A 13 16.04 7.32 -7.45
CA GLY A 13 17.25 6.60 -7.09
C GLY A 13 17.05 5.12 -6.74
N THR A 14 15.80 4.65 -6.74
CA THR A 14 15.47 3.23 -6.50
C THR A 14 14.97 2.62 -7.80
N ASP A 15 15.40 1.41 -8.13
CA ASP A 15 14.92 0.70 -9.32
C ASP A 15 13.43 0.45 -9.20
N HIS A 16 12.67 0.89 -10.19
CA HIS A 16 11.22 0.71 -10.24
C HIS A 16 10.70 0.92 -11.65
N GLU A 17 9.47 0.44 -11.88
CA GLU A 17 8.72 0.73 -13.10
C GLU A 17 7.47 1.52 -12.73
N VAL A 18 7.16 2.53 -13.52
CA VAL A 18 5.90 3.27 -13.37
C VAL A 18 4.91 2.68 -14.35
N LEU A 19 3.74 2.31 -13.86
CA LEU A 19 2.68 1.68 -14.64
C LEU A 19 1.43 2.56 -14.61
N THR A 20 0.83 2.76 -15.78
CA THR A 20 -0.40 3.55 -15.90
C THR A 20 -1.51 2.71 -16.50
N TYR A 21 -2.74 2.98 -16.08
CA TYR A 21 -3.93 2.26 -16.53
C TYR A 21 -5.16 3.14 -16.36
N ALA A 22 -6.26 2.79 -17.02
CA ALA A 22 -7.52 3.51 -16.85
C ALA A 22 -8.07 3.25 -15.44
N PRO A 23 -8.29 4.28 -14.60
CA PRO A 23 -8.76 4.05 -13.25
C PRO A 23 -10.20 3.52 -13.22
N GLY A 24 -10.47 2.59 -12.28
CA GLY A 24 -11.81 2.08 -12.04
C GLY A 24 -12.57 2.97 -11.07
N GLN A 25 -13.82 2.57 -10.78
CA GLN A 25 -14.68 3.29 -9.85
C GLN A 25 -14.66 2.69 -8.45
N ASP A 26 -14.30 1.41 -8.35
CA ASP A 26 -14.20 0.67 -7.10
C ASP A 26 -13.18 -0.46 -7.25
N HIS A 27 -12.90 -1.18 -6.15
CA HIS A 27 -11.94 -2.29 -6.14
C HIS A 27 -10.63 -1.93 -6.84
N PHE A 28 -10.07 -0.77 -6.51
CA PHE A 28 -8.96 -0.14 -7.23
C PHE A 28 -7.74 -1.04 -7.41
N GLY A 29 -7.36 -1.80 -6.38
CA GLY A 29 -6.21 -2.69 -6.49
C GLY A 29 -6.45 -3.88 -7.40
N ALA A 30 -7.62 -4.50 -7.29
CA ALA A 30 -8.02 -5.62 -8.15
C ALA A 30 -8.17 -5.15 -9.60
N HIS A 31 -8.72 -3.95 -9.80
CA HIS A 31 -8.85 -3.34 -11.13
C HIS A 31 -7.46 -3.11 -11.74
N ALA A 32 -6.51 -2.60 -10.96
CA ALA A 32 -5.15 -2.38 -11.44
C ALA A 32 -4.49 -3.70 -11.87
N ALA A 33 -4.64 -4.76 -11.08
CA ALA A 33 -4.09 -6.07 -11.41
C ALA A 33 -4.65 -6.60 -12.73
N GLU A 34 -5.95 -6.45 -12.95
CA GLU A 34 -6.63 -6.88 -14.16
C GLU A 34 -6.17 -6.05 -15.38
N GLU A 35 -6.19 -4.73 -15.29
CA GLU A 35 -5.80 -3.83 -16.38
C GLU A 35 -4.34 -3.98 -16.78
N LEU A 36 -3.47 -4.22 -15.83
CA LEU A 36 -2.03 -4.37 -16.08
C LEU A 36 -1.61 -5.81 -16.31
N ASP A 37 -2.56 -6.75 -16.29
CA ASP A 37 -2.30 -8.18 -16.45
C ASP A 37 -1.23 -8.69 -15.48
N LEU A 38 -1.38 -8.31 -14.21
CA LEU A 38 -0.46 -8.69 -13.15
C LEU A 38 -1.07 -9.76 -12.25
N ASP A 39 -0.21 -10.55 -11.62
CA ASP A 39 -0.63 -11.54 -10.63
C ASP A 39 -1.21 -10.81 -9.41
N PRO A 40 -2.49 -11.04 -9.06
CA PRO A 40 -3.10 -10.40 -7.90
C PRO A 40 -2.36 -10.66 -6.57
N ALA A 41 -1.65 -11.78 -6.46
CA ALA A 41 -0.86 -12.08 -5.27
C ALA A 41 0.35 -11.17 -5.11
N ALA A 42 0.76 -10.48 -6.17
CA ALA A 42 1.90 -9.56 -6.20
C ALA A 42 1.47 -8.09 -6.33
N VAL A 43 0.18 -7.82 -6.39
CA VAL A 43 -0.35 -6.45 -6.37
C VAL A 43 -0.89 -6.17 -4.98
N LEU A 44 -0.39 -5.13 -4.34
CA LEU A 44 -0.75 -4.79 -2.98
C LEU A 44 -1.76 -3.65 -2.95
N LYS A 45 -2.78 -3.79 -2.13
CA LYS A 45 -3.66 -2.67 -1.78
C LYS A 45 -3.14 -2.04 -0.49
N THR A 46 -3.19 -0.73 -0.42
CA THR A 46 -2.69 0.06 0.70
C THR A 46 -3.87 0.52 1.54
N LEU A 47 -3.94 0.03 2.76
CA LEU A 47 -5.05 0.31 3.68
C LEU A 47 -4.51 1.05 4.90
N VAL A 48 -5.30 1.99 5.40
CA VAL A 48 -4.95 2.73 6.62
C VAL A 48 -5.87 2.23 7.73
N ILE A 49 -5.26 1.83 8.84
CA ILE A 49 -5.98 1.35 10.01
C ILE A 49 -5.72 2.26 11.19
N ALA A 50 -6.60 2.19 12.17
CA ALA A 50 -6.57 3.07 13.33
C ALA A 50 -6.76 2.30 14.64
N HIS A 51 -6.12 2.81 15.68
CA HIS A 51 -6.38 2.45 17.06
C HIS A 51 -6.35 3.77 17.85
N GLU A 52 -7.49 4.22 18.29
CA GLU A 52 -7.64 5.52 18.95
C GLU A 52 -7.11 6.63 18.01
N ARG A 53 -6.06 7.35 18.39
CA ARG A 53 -5.45 8.42 17.60
C ARG A 53 -4.34 7.94 16.69
N ASP A 54 -3.91 6.69 16.87
CA ASP A 54 -2.79 6.15 16.11
C ASP A 54 -3.28 5.58 14.78
N LEU A 55 -2.49 5.81 13.74
CA LEU A 55 -2.75 5.29 12.40
C LEU A 55 -1.57 4.45 11.97
N ALA A 56 -1.84 3.46 11.12
CA ALA A 56 -0.81 2.64 10.50
C ALA A 56 -1.23 2.28 9.07
N ILE A 57 -0.26 1.94 8.25
CA ILE A 57 -0.48 1.51 6.87
C ILE A 57 -0.27 0.00 6.80
N CYS A 58 -1.18 -0.69 6.11
CA CYS A 58 -1.07 -2.12 5.86
C CYS A 58 -1.18 -2.37 4.36
N CYS A 59 -0.20 -3.08 3.82
CA CYS A 59 -0.17 -3.46 2.41
C CYS A 59 -0.41 -4.96 2.31
N VAL A 60 -1.51 -5.35 1.66
CA VAL A 60 -1.88 -6.76 1.50
C VAL A 60 -2.20 -7.06 0.05
N PRO A 61 -1.99 -8.31 -0.42
CA PRO A 61 -2.33 -8.68 -1.79
C PRO A 61 -3.82 -8.45 -2.08
N VAL A 62 -4.11 -8.02 -3.31
CA VAL A 62 -5.48 -7.72 -3.71
C VAL A 62 -6.38 -8.94 -3.78
N ASP A 63 -5.81 -10.14 -3.83
CA ASP A 63 -6.56 -11.40 -3.80
C ASP A 63 -6.86 -11.91 -2.38
N GLY A 64 -6.42 -11.18 -1.35
CA GLY A 64 -6.68 -11.51 0.04
C GLY A 64 -7.35 -10.36 0.77
N HIS A 65 -7.57 -10.56 2.05
CA HIS A 65 -8.18 -9.58 2.94
C HIS A 65 -7.26 -9.26 4.10
N LEU A 66 -7.27 -8.02 4.55
CA LEU A 66 -6.53 -7.64 5.75
C LEU A 66 -7.17 -8.25 6.98
N SER A 67 -6.35 -8.91 7.81
CA SER A 67 -6.76 -9.34 9.14
C SER A 67 -6.45 -8.21 10.11
N LEU A 68 -7.49 -7.50 10.55
CA LEU A 68 -7.31 -6.41 11.52
C LEU A 68 -6.74 -6.92 12.84
N LYS A 69 -7.12 -8.11 13.23
CA LYS A 69 -6.60 -8.75 14.46
C LYS A 69 -5.09 -9.03 14.35
N ALA A 70 -4.65 -9.58 13.22
CA ALA A 70 -3.24 -9.87 13.00
C ALA A 70 -2.42 -8.59 12.91
N ALA A 71 -2.95 -7.57 12.23
CA ALA A 71 -2.28 -6.27 12.13
C ALA A 71 -2.13 -5.60 13.50
N ALA A 72 -3.20 -5.60 14.30
CA ALA A 72 -3.16 -5.05 15.66
C ALA A 72 -2.09 -5.75 16.49
N LYS A 73 -2.03 -7.07 16.42
CA LYS A 73 -1.03 -7.87 17.14
C LYS A 73 0.40 -7.48 16.71
N ALA A 74 0.63 -7.37 15.40
CA ALA A 74 1.94 -7.01 14.86
C ALA A 74 2.38 -5.61 15.30
N LEU A 75 1.42 -4.68 15.48
CA LEU A 75 1.67 -3.31 15.90
C LEU A 75 1.74 -3.14 17.43
N GLY A 76 1.40 -4.18 18.18
CA GLY A 76 1.29 -4.06 19.63
C GLY A 76 0.05 -3.30 20.08
N TRP A 77 -0.96 -3.23 19.23
CA TRP A 77 -2.23 -2.56 19.51
C TRP A 77 -3.21 -3.54 20.11
N LYS A 78 -4.06 -3.03 20.97
CA LYS A 78 -5.11 -3.84 21.61
C LYS A 78 -6.14 -4.32 20.58
N ARG A 79 -6.45 -3.46 19.61
CA ARG A 79 -7.37 -3.75 18.49
C ARG A 79 -7.12 -2.75 17.39
N ALA A 80 -7.64 -3.03 16.21
CA ALA A 80 -7.54 -2.13 15.06
C ALA A 80 -8.87 -2.08 14.32
N GLU A 81 -9.13 -0.95 13.71
CA GLU A 81 -10.29 -0.74 12.82
C GLU A 81 -9.83 -0.01 11.58
N MET A 82 -10.64 -0.01 10.54
CA MET A 82 -10.32 0.78 9.35
C MET A 82 -10.39 2.26 9.70
N ALA A 83 -9.40 3.04 9.27
CA ALA A 83 -9.40 4.47 9.49
C ALA A 83 -10.50 5.15 8.69
N GLU A 84 -11.04 6.23 9.23
CA GLU A 84 -11.97 7.07 8.47
C GLU A 84 -11.27 7.66 7.26
N PRO A 85 -11.91 7.68 6.06
CA PRO A 85 -11.26 8.19 4.84
C PRO A 85 -10.64 9.57 4.99
N VAL A 86 -11.30 10.50 5.67
CA VAL A 86 -10.78 11.86 5.87
C VAL A 86 -9.47 11.83 6.66
N LYS A 87 -9.39 11.00 7.70
CA LYS A 87 -8.17 10.87 8.51
C LYS A 87 -7.06 10.23 7.72
N ALA A 88 -7.38 9.18 6.94
CA ALA A 88 -6.41 8.52 6.08
C ALA A 88 -5.85 9.50 5.04
N GLN A 89 -6.70 10.30 4.43
CA GLN A 89 -6.28 11.28 3.42
C GLN A 89 -5.42 12.39 4.01
N ARG A 90 -5.73 12.86 5.22
CA ARG A 90 -4.93 13.87 5.89
C ARG A 90 -3.54 13.37 6.28
N ALA A 91 -3.47 12.15 6.77
CA ALA A 91 -2.19 11.58 7.21
C ALA A 91 -1.28 11.21 6.04
N THR A 92 -1.84 10.71 4.96
CA THR A 92 -1.06 10.23 3.81
C THR A 92 -0.82 11.29 2.75
N GLY A 93 -1.74 12.23 2.61
CA GLY A 93 -1.70 13.21 1.52
C GLY A 93 -2.28 12.69 0.21
N TYR A 94 -2.90 11.53 0.22
CA TYR A 94 -3.48 10.89 -0.95
C TYR A 94 -4.99 10.71 -0.79
N VAL A 95 -5.70 10.57 -1.90
CA VAL A 95 -7.13 10.29 -1.89
C VAL A 95 -7.37 8.77 -1.92
N VAL A 96 -8.50 8.32 -1.39
CA VAL A 96 -8.89 6.91 -1.40
C VAL A 96 -8.89 6.38 -2.84
N GLY A 97 -8.32 5.21 -3.04
CA GLY A 97 -8.10 4.62 -4.36
C GLY A 97 -6.75 4.96 -4.95
N GLY A 98 -6.07 5.99 -4.43
CA GLY A 98 -4.72 6.37 -4.84
C GLY A 98 -3.75 6.46 -3.67
N ILE A 99 -4.10 5.93 -2.50
CA ILE A 99 -3.19 5.95 -1.34
C ILE A 99 -2.00 5.03 -1.61
N SER A 100 -0.81 5.60 -1.46
CA SER A 100 0.46 4.87 -1.57
C SER A 100 1.12 4.75 -0.21
N PRO A 101 1.87 3.67 0.05
CA PRO A 101 2.68 3.60 1.27
C PRO A 101 3.94 4.45 1.16
N LEU A 102 4.26 4.93 -0.04
CA LEU A 102 5.46 5.71 -0.33
C LEU A 102 5.17 7.20 -0.22
N GLY A 103 6.10 7.96 0.34
CA GLY A 103 6.03 9.42 0.33
C GLY A 103 4.85 10.02 1.07
N THR A 104 4.35 9.37 2.10
CA THR A 104 3.23 9.89 2.90
C THR A 104 3.59 11.19 3.60
N LEU A 105 2.59 12.06 3.80
CA LEU A 105 2.78 13.33 4.50
C LEU A 105 3.33 13.16 5.91
N HIS A 106 2.75 12.21 6.64
CA HIS A 106 3.22 11.85 7.98
C HIS A 106 3.81 10.45 7.93
N THR A 107 4.90 10.25 8.66
CA THR A 107 5.50 8.92 8.78
C THR A 107 4.62 8.07 9.67
N LEU A 108 4.09 6.99 9.12
CA LEU A 108 3.21 6.07 9.84
C LEU A 108 3.87 4.69 9.93
N PRO A 109 3.65 3.95 11.03
CA PRO A 109 4.04 2.55 11.06
C PRO A 109 3.44 1.83 9.87
N THR A 110 4.22 0.98 9.21
CA THR A 110 3.80 0.30 7.99
C THR A 110 4.08 -1.19 8.08
N LEU A 111 3.09 -1.98 7.72
CA LEU A 111 3.21 -3.43 7.64
C LEU A 111 2.99 -3.86 6.19
N ILE A 112 3.82 -4.79 5.74
CA ILE A 112 3.66 -5.44 4.43
C ILE A 112 3.40 -6.91 4.69
N ASP A 113 2.40 -7.48 4.05
CA ASP A 113 2.09 -8.88 4.25
C ASP A 113 3.29 -9.77 3.93
N ALA A 114 3.59 -10.69 4.82
CA ALA A 114 4.76 -11.56 4.71
C ALA A 114 4.74 -12.44 3.46
N SER A 115 3.59 -12.69 2.87
CA SER A 115 3.46 -13.52 1.66
C SER A 115 4.25 -13.00 0.47
N VAL A 116 4.55 -11.70 0.44
CA VAL A 116 5.25 -11.09 -0.71
C VAL A 116 6.75 -10.87 -0.48
N ALA A 117 7.25 -11.20 0.71
CA ALA A 117 8.63 -10.89 1.10
C ALA A 117 9.68 -11.47 0.15
N ASP A 118 9.43 -12.64 -0.42
CA ASP A 118 10.37 -13.35 -1.28
C ASP A 118 10.04 -13.24 -2.78
N LEU A 119 9.05 -12.42 -3.14
CA LEU A 119 8.72 -12.20 -4.55
C LEU A 119 9.79 -11.30 -5.20
N PRO A 120 10.01 -11.44 -6.51
CA PRO A 120 10.95 -10.55 -7.20
C PRO A 120 10.46 -9.10 -7.22
N THR A 121 9.17 -8.88 -7.42
CA THR A 121 8.58 -7.53 -7.44
C THR A 121 7.18 -7.55 -6.87
N VAL A 122 6.76 -6.37 -6.39
CA VAL A 122 5.38 -6.09 -6.00
C VAL A 122 4.96 -4.77 -6.65
N THR A 123 3.65 -4.60 -6.81
CA THR A 123 3.08 -3.39 -7.38
C THR A 123 2.21 -2.70 -6.34
N VAL A 124 2.41 -1.41 -6.16
CA VAL A 124 1.64 -0.58 -5.21
C VAL A 124 1.15 0.67 -5.92
N SER A 125 0.12 1.31 -5.36
CA SER A 125 -0.30 2.63 -5.85
C SER A 125 0.87 3.62 -5.76
N ALA A 126 0.99 4.46 -6.75
CA ALA A 126 1.99 5.52 -6.80
C ALA A 126 1.42 6.89 -6.45
N GLY A 127 0.30 6.94 -5.72
CA GLY A 127 -0.24 8.17 -5.17
C GLY A 127 -1.37 8.80 -5.97
N GLN A 128 -1.88 8.08 -6.96
CA GLN A 128 -2.96 8.57 -7.81
C GLN A 128 -3.69 7.37 -8.40
N ARG A 129 -5.00 7.46 -8.54
CA ARG A 129 -5.77 6.43 -9.25
C ARG A 129 -5.25 6.30 -10.68
N GLY A 130 -5.03 5.08 -11.13
CA GLY A 130 -4.50 4.82 -12.47
C GLY A 130 -2.98 4.91 -12.58
N LEU A 131 -2.30 5.07 -11.46
CA LEU A 131 -0.83 5.16 -11.41
C LEU A 131 -0.29 4.21 -10.37
N SER A 132 0.59 3.31 -10.78
CA SER A 132 1.21 2.32 -9.91
C SER A 132 2.72 2.29 -10.11
N ALA A 133 3.41 1.72 -9.14
CA ALA A 133 4.85 1.49 -9.24
C ALA A 133 5.14 0.04 -8.89
N ARG A 134 6.05 -0.57 -9.62
CA ARG A 134 6.52 -1.94 -9.40
C ARG A 134 7.99 -1.89 -8.98
N LEU A 135 8.31 -2.53 -7.86
CA LEU A 135 9.65 -2.54 -7.28
C LEU A 135 9.83 -3.79 -6.43
N SER A 136 11.05 -4.02 -5.96
CA SER A 136 11.29 -5.16 -5.07
C SER A 136 10.62 -4.94 -3.71
N PRO A 137 10.12 -6.01 -3.07
CA PRO A 137 9.55 -5.88 -1.73
C PRO A 137 10.54 -5.35 -0.70
N ARG A 138 11.81 -5.70 -0.84
CA ARG A 138 12.87 -5.21 0.06
C ARG A 138 13.01 -3.70 -0.03
N ASP A 139 13.07 -3.18 -1.25
CA ASP A 139 13.17 -1.73 -1.47
C ASP A 139 11.94 -1.01 -0.93
N LEU A 140 10.76 -1.59 -1.14
CA LEU A 140 9.53 -1.04 -0.61
C LEU A 140 9.59 -0.96 0.92
N ALA A 141 10.05 -2.03 1.58
CA ALA A 141 10.17 -2.05 3.03
C ALA A 141 11.20 -1.02 3.52
N GLU A 142 12.33 -0.87 2.84
CA GLU A 142 13.34 0.12 3.21
C GLU A 142 12.83 1.55 3.08
N LEU A 143 12.15 1.85 1.98
CA LEU A 143 11.63 3.20 1.72
C LEU A 143 10.51 3.60 2.68
N THR A 144 9.77 2.64 3.19
CA THR A 144 8.63 2.91 4.08
C THR A 144 8.94 2.66 5.56
N GLY A 145 10.06 2.03 5.87
CA GLY A 145 10.38 1.59 7.22
C GLY A 145 9.49 0.44 7.67
N ALA A 146 8.91 -0.29 6.73
CA ALA A 146 7.94 -1.34 7.02
C ALA A 146 8.56 -2.59 7.60
N GLN A 147 7.72 -3.35 8.33
CA GLN A 147 8.02 -4.72 8.73
C GLN A 147 7.11 -5.67 7.96
N PHE A 148 7.64 -6.84 7.63
CA PHE A 148 6.82 -7.91 7.07
C PHE A 148 6.13 -8.65 8.20
N ALA A 149 4.86 -8.91 8.06
CA ALA A 149 4.06 -9.62 9.06
C ALA A 149 2.91 -10.36 8.36
N ALA A 150 2.51 -11.49 8.90
CA ALA A 150 1.38 -12.25 8.36
C ALA A 150 0.07 -11.57 8.76
N ILE A 151 -0.41 -10.70 7.90
CA ILE A 151 -1.58 -9.85 8.17
C ILE A 151 -2.73 -10.05 7.19
N SER A 152 -2.60 -10.98 6.23
CA SER A 152 -3.69 -11.26 5.28
C SER A 152 -4.40 -12.56 5.64
N ALA A 153 -5.67 -12.64 5.23
CA ALA A 153 -6.50 -13.83 5.31
C ALA A 153 -7.09 -14.13 3.92
N PRO A 154 -7.44 -15.39 3.63
CA PRO A 154 -8.04 -15.77 2.36
C PRO A 154 -9.35 -15.07 2.08
#